data_358b1d8505a83287a8933feeaf4c62c2
#
_entry.id   358b1d8505a83287a8933feeaf4c62c2
#
_cell.length_a   1.000
_cell.length_b   1.000
_cell.length_c   1.000
_cell.angle_alpha   90.00
_cell.angle_beta   90.00
_cell.angle_gamma   90.00
#
_symmetry.space_group_name_H-M   'P 1'
#
loop_
_entity.id
_entity.type
_entity.pdbx_description
1 polymer ?
#
loop_
_entity_poly.entity_id
_entity_poly.type
_entity_poly.pdbx_seq_one_letter_code
_entity_poly.pdbx_strand_id
1 'polypeptide(L)'
;MAGRFKICLIAVCICVLLPALSCLAVTTFEIYEASALNQVIKRNRLIVGMEVKFFPFEYADTDGRPIGFDVDLAKIAAQELGVPIEIKDMEFSGLIPALQGGKIDMIISGMTRTPARAKTVSFTQPYFEAGLCALISNKRAPEVSEIGQLNAEGRILAVKLGTTGDLVTARLFPKAEAKRFKEETACVLEVVSGRADAFIYDKLSIGRHHAQNLETTHAILRPFTYEPYAIAIKSGDFDFLNWLNIFLETIKADGRYQELQKKYFDDLQ
;
A
#
# COMPACT_ATOMS: atom_id res chain seq x y z
N MET A 1 -62.51 13.40 52.07
CA MET A 1 -62.42 13.43 50.63
C MET A 1 -61.10 14.05 50.18
N ALA A 2 -59.93 13.43 50.42
CA ALA A 2 -58.65 14.02 50.10
C ALA A 2 -57.59 12.94 49.80
N GLY A 3 -57.95 11.92 49.02
CA GLY A 3 -57.02 10.79 48.79
C GLY A 3 -56.91 10.30 47.36
N ARG A 4 -57.59 10.90 46.36
CA ARG A 4 -57.64 10.39 44.98
C ARG A 4 -56.93 11.23 43.90
N PHE A 5 -56.34 12.37 44.28
CA PHE A 5 -55.72 13.31 43.29
C PHE A 5 -54.20 13.18 43.16
N LYS A 6 -53.54 12.38 44.03
CA LYS A 6 -52.06 12.27 43.97
C LYS A 6 -51.51 11.13 43.11
N ILE A 7 -52.35 10.19 42.66
CA ILE A 7 -51.88 9.02 41.91
C ILE A 7 -51.88 9.28 40.38
N CYS A 8 -52.70 10.21 39.89
CA CYS A 8 -52.70 10.55 38.46
C CYS A 8 -51.55 11.41 37.96
N LEU A 9 -50.83 12.16 38.84
CA LEU A 9 -49.74 13.03 38.41
C LEU A 9 -48.42 12.30 38.23
N ILE A 10 -48.24 11.14 38.86
CA ILE A 10 -46.99 10.35 38.72
C ILE A 10 -46.98 9.48 37.48
N ALA A 11 -48.14 9.04 37.01
CA ALA A 11 -48.24 8.23 35.78
C ALA A 11 -48.02 9.05 34.48
N VAL A 12 -48.29 10.36 34.47
CA VAL A 12 -48.10 11.24 33.33
C VAL A 12 -46.61 11.68 33.15
N CYS A 13 -45.86 11.76 34.25
CA CYS A 13 -44.43 12.13 34.20
C CYS A 13 -43.50 11.00 33.69
N ILE A 14 -43.94 9.74 33.76
CA ILE A 14 -43.12 8.61 33.30
C ILE A 14 -43.22 8.42 31.78
N CYS A 15 -44.31 8.86 31.16
CA CYS A 15 -44.46 8.78 29.68
C CYS A 15 -43.78 9.89 28.89
N VAL A 16 -43.25 10.95 29.54
CA VAL A 16 -42.59 12.08 28.85
C VAL A 16 -41.07 11.99 28.91
N LEU A 17 -40.51 11.04 29.68
CA LEU A 17 -39.06 10.82 29.81
C LEU A 17 -38.54 9.58 29.07
N LEU A 18 -39.24 9.13 28.06
CA LEU A 18 -38.71 8.26 26.99
C LEU A 18 -38.55 9.04 25.70
N PRO A 19 -37.65 10.07 25.65
CA PRO A 19 -37.25 10.59 24.38
C PRO A 19 -36.06 9.73 23.90
N ALA A 20 -36.35 8.96 22.85
CA ALA A 20 -35.36 8.84 21.78
C ALA A 20 -33.93 8.41 22.18
N LEU A 21 -33.74 7.23 22.78
CA LEU A 21 -32.67 6.40 22.24
C LEU A 21 -33.13 6.05 20.81
N SER A 22 -33.05 7.01 19.91
CA SER A 22 -32.93 6.73 18.48
C SER A 22 -31.65 5.94 18.39
N CYS A 23 -31.74 4.63 18.58
CA CYS A 23 -30.72 3.72 18.10
C CYS A 23 -30.55 4.08 16.64
N LEU A 24 -29.48 4.81 16.31
CA LEU A 24 -29.04 5.02 14.94
C LEU A 24 -28.64 3.63 14.41
N ALA A 25 -29.64 2.79 14.18
CA ALA A 25 -29.44 1.54 13.48
C ALA A 25 -29.03 1.93 12.07
N VAL A 26 -27.76 1.74 11.76
CA VAL A 26 -27.28 1.86 10.36
C VAL A 26 -28.10 0.90 9.54
N THR A 27 -28.82 1.41 8.57
CA THR A 27 -29.66 0.59 7.67
C THR A 27 -28.78 -0.16 6.68
N THR A 28 -29.26 -1.31 6.20
CA THR A 28 -28.58 -2.05 5.10
C THR A 28 -28.40 -1.18 3.87
N PHE A 29 -29.30 -0.22 3.64
CA PHE A 29 -29.19 0.75 2.54
C PHE A 29 -28.02 1.73 2.75
N GLU A 30 -27.82 2.24 3.98
CA GLU A 30 -26.68 3.11 4.28
C GLU A 30 -25.35 2.39 4.18
N ILE A 31 -25.27 1.10 4.57
CA ILE A 31 -24.08 0.26 4.37
C ILE A 31 -23.82 0.10 2.88
N TYR A 32 -24.83 -0.20 2.08
CA TYR A 32 -24.73 -0.33 0.63
C TYR A 32 -24.24 0.97 -0.02
N GLU A 33 -24.83 2.11 0.31
CA GLU A 33 -24.43 3.44 -0.20
C GLU A 33 -23.01 3.84 0.26
N ALA A 34 -22.55 3.37 1.41
CA ALA A 34 -21.22 3.67 1.95
C ALA A 34 -20.10 2.87 1.30
N SER A 35 -20.39 1.73 0.65
CA SER A 35 -19.39 0.93 -0.05
C SER A 35 -18.75 1.71 -1.19
N ALA A 36 -17.41 1.71 -1.27
CA ALA A 36 -16.68 2.33 -2.38
C ALA A 36 -17.05 1.71 -3.72
N LEU A 37 -17.38 0.40 -3.79
CA LEU A 37 -17.87 -0.25 -5.01
C LEU A 37 -19.09 0.47 -5.59
N ASN A 38 -20.09 0.73 -4.75
CA ASN A 38 -21.32 1.39 -5.19
C ASN A 38 -21.09 2.88 -5.50
N GLN A 39 -20.22 3.54 -4.72
CA GLN A 39 -19.84 4.93 -5.00
C GLN A 39 -19.07 5.07 -6.32
N VAL A 40 -18.18 4.13 -6.66
CA VAL A 40 -17.46 4.08 -7.95
C VAL A 40 -18.43 3.93 -9.10
N ILE A 41 -19.36 2.98 -9.03
CA ILE A 41 -20.38 2.75 -10.07
C ILE A 41 -21.28 3.98 -10.22
N LYS A 42 -21.81 4.52 -9.12
CA LYS A 42 -22.70 5.70 -9.11
C LYS A 42 -22.02 6.95 -9.65
N ARG A 43 -20.76 7.17 -9.28
CA ARG A 43 -19.94 8.30 -9.75
C ARG A 43 -19.43 8.10 -11.17
N ASN A 44 -19.53 6.87 -11.71
CA ASN A 44 -18.97 6.46 -13.00
C ASN A 44 -17.46 6.76 -13.12
N ARG A 45 -16.67 6.42 -12.10
CA ARG A 45 -15.21 6.61 -12.10
C ARG A 45 -14.52 5.85 -10.95
N LEU A 46 -13.44 5.12 -11.25
CA LEU A 46 -12.54 4.51 -10.27
C LEU A 46 -11.32 5.41 -10.04
N ILE A 47 -11.07 5.81 -8.80
CA ILE A 47 -9.91 6.65 -8.42
C ILE A 47 -8.88 5.78 -7.71
N VAL A 48 -7.71 5.61 -8.33
CA VAL A 48 -6.62 4.75 -7.82
C VAL A 48 -5.44 5.60 -7.39
N GLY A 49 -4.98 5.41 -6.14
CA GLY A 49 -3.75 6.04 -5.65
C GLY A 49 -2.53 5.18 -5.99
N MET A 50 -1.51 5.82 -6.56
CA MET A 50 -0.21 5.23 -6.89
C MET A 50 0.90 6.24 -6.63
N GLU A 51 2.14 5.74 -6.44
CA GLU A 51 3.33 6.56 -6.57
C GLU A 51 4.02 6.21 -7.89
N VAL A 52 3.84 7.03 -8.92
CA VAL A 52 4.25 6.73 -10.32
C VAL A 52 5.77 6.91 -10.50
N LYS A 53 6.56 6.14 -9.70
CA LYS A 53 8.04 6.16 -9.68
C LYS A 53 8.65 4.78 -9.42
N PHE A 54 7.84 3.71 -9.38
CA PHE A 54 8.26 2.37 -8.98
C PHE A 54 8.26 1.40 -10.18
N PHE A 55 9.36 1.37 -10.94
CA PHE A 55 9.57 0.44 -12.07
C PHE A 55 9.72 -1.01 -11.57
N PRO A 56 9.08 -2.02 -12.23
CA PRO A 56 8.22 -1.95 -13.41
C PRO A 56 6.72 -1.90 -13.05
N PHE A 57 6.36 -1.64 -11.81
CA PHE A 57 4.98 -1.68 -11.32
C PHE A 57 4.17 -0.44 -11.73
N GLU A 58 4.65 0.75 -11.38
CA GLU A 58 4.04 2.02 -11.79
C GLU A 58 5.10 3.10 -11.97
N TYR A 59 5.24 3.59 -13.18
CA TYR A 59 6.22 4.62 -13.56
C TYR A 59 5.71 5.47 -14.71
N ALA A 60 6.36 6.61 -14.95
CA ALA A 60 6.00 7.48 -16.06
C ALA A 60 6.73 7.09 -17.34
N ASP A 61 6.02 7.10 -18.47
CA ASP A 61 6.63 7.03 -19.80
C ASP A 61 7.31 8.36 -20.18
N THR A 62 7.83 8.45 -21.38
CA THR A 62 8.48 9.65 -21.91
C THR A 62 7.56 10.86 -22.03
N ASP A 63 6.24 10.63 -22.12
CA ASP A 63 5.22 11.67 -22.18
C ASP A 63 4.67 12.03 -20.77
N GLY A 64 5.21 11.41 -19.72
CA GLY A 64 4.76 11.58 -18.34
C GLY A 64 3.48 10.82 -17.99
N ARG A 65 3.04 9.86 -18.83
CA ARG A 65 1.83 9.07 -18.58
C ARG A 65 2.15 7.88 -17.69
N PRO A 66 1.28 7.55 -16.72
CA PRO A 66 1.44 6.35 -15.90
C PRO A 66 1.35 5.07 -16.74
N ILE A 67 2.39 4.22 -16.63
CA ILE A 67 2.47 2.89 -17.21
C ILE A 67 3.05 1.91 -16.18
N GLY A 68 2.93 0.61 -16.42
CA GLY A 68 3.47 -0.43 -15.57
C GLY A 68 2.45 -1.50 -15.19
N PHE A 69 2.93 -2.51 -14.50
CA PHE A 69 2.12 -3.67 -14.11
C PHE A 69 0.90 -3.27 -13.25
N ASP A 70 1.10 -2.47 -12.22
CA ASP A 70 0.05 -2.01 -11.30
C ASP A 70 -0.94 -1.06 -12.01
N VAL A 71 -0.43 -0.24 -12.95
CA VAL A 71 -1.25 0.64 -13.78
C VAL A 71 -2.19 -0.18 -14.67
N ASP A 72 -1.67 -1.21 -15.34
CA ASP A 72 -2.49 -2.02 -16.24
C ASP A 72 -3.43 -2.95 -15.45
N LEU A 73 -3.02 -3.46 -14.29
CA LEU A 73 -3.90 -4.17 -13.36
C LEU A 73 -5.09 -3.29 -12.93
N ALA A 74 -4.82 -2.03 -12.59
CA ALA A 74 -5.87 -1.06 -12.24
C ALA A 74 -6.80 -0.73 -13.42
N LYS A 75 -6.27 -0.63 -14.65
CA LYS A 75 -7.08 -0.44 -15.87
C LYS A 75 -8.02 -1.61 -16.12
N ILE A 76 -7.53 -2.85 -15.94
CA ILE A 76 -8.37 -4.05 -16.09
C ILE A 76 -9.50 -4.02 -15.04
N ALA A 77 -9.20 -3.67 -13.78
CA ALA A 77 -10.22 -3.55 -12.74
C ALA A 77 -11.29 -2.49 -13.09
N ALA A 78 -10.89 -1.33 -13.63
CA ALA A 78 -11.83 -0.30 -14.08
C ALA A 78 -12.69 -0.77 -15.27
N GLN A 79 -12.13 -1.52 -16.21
CA GLN A 79 -12.86 -2.14 -17.33
C GLN A 79 -13.90 -3.14 -16.84
N GLU A 80 -13.57 -4.00 -15.87
CA GLU A 80 -14.51 -4.95 -15.27
C GLU A 80 -15.64 -4.25 -14.50
N LEU A 81 -15.37 -3.07 -13.91
CA LEU A 81 -16.41 -2.23 -13.30
C LEU A 81 -17.23 -1.44 -14.31
N GLY A 82 -16.81 -1.41 -15.58
CA GLY A 82 -17.46 -0.63 -16.64
C GLY A 82 -17.33 0.89 -16.47
N VAL A 83 -16.24 1.36 -15.80
CA VAL A 83 -16.04 2.79 -15.51
C VAL A 83 -14.65 3.25 -15.97
N PRO A 84 -14.48 4.55 -16.31
CA PRO A 84 -13.15 5.11 -16.54
C PRO A 84 -12.31 5.14 -15.27
N ILE A 85 -10.96 5.06 -15.44
CA ILE A 85 -9.99 5.16 -14.37
C ILE A 85 -9.44 6.58 -14.25
N GLU A 86 -9.20 7.02 -13.01
CA GLU A 86 -8.39 8.19 -12.65
C GLU A 86 -7.24 7.74 -11.75
N ILE A 87 -6.00 7.90 -12.20
CA ILE A 87 -4.81 7.63 -11.37
C ILE A 87 -4.41 8.93 -10.67
N LYS A 88 -4.31 8.87 -9.33
CA LYS A 88 -3.76 9.94 -8.50
C LYS A 88 -2.35 9.60 -8.08
N ASP A 89 -1.38 10.26 -8.73
CA ASP A 89 0.03 10.19 -8.34
C ASP A 89 0.26 10.98 -7.05
N MET A 90 0.91 10.33 -6.07
CA MET A 90 1.29 10.95 -4.80
C MET A 90 2.42 10.16 -4.12
N GLU A 91 3.11 10.80 -3.20
CA GLU A 91 4.12 10.17 -2.34
C GLU A 91 3.58 8.90 -1.65
N PHE A 92 4.37 7.82 -1.62
CA PHE A 92 3.98 6.53 -1.04
C PHE A 92 3.42 6.64 0.39
N SER A 93 4.07 7.45 1.23
CA SER A 93 3.65 7.69 2.61
C SER A 93 2.29 8.39 2.74
N GLY A 94 1.81 9.04 1.68
CA GLY A 94 0.52 9.72 1.59
C GLY A 94 -0.66 8.83 1.17
N LEU A 95 -0.40 7.64 0.61
CA LEU A 95 -1.43 6.77 0.01
C LEU A 95 -2.47 6.30 1.04
N ILE A 96 -2.04 5.73 2.18
CA ILE A 96 -2.97 5.28 3.23
C ILE A 96 -3.79 6.43 3.81
N PRO A 97 -3.21 7.59 4.19
CA PRO A 97 -3.99 8.77 4.58
C PRO A 97 -5.00 9.24 3.52
N ALA A 98 -4.63 9.22 2.24
CA ALA A 98 -5.53 9.60 1.15
C ALA A 98 -6.72 8.63 1.00
N LEU A 99 -6.47 7.32 1.15
CA LEU A 99 -7.49 6.28 1.14
C LEU A 99 -8.46 6.43 2.32
N GLN A 100 -7.94 6.61 3.53
CA GLN A 100 -8.75 6.84 4.74
C GLN A 100 -9.60 8.11 4.64
N GLY A 101 -9.05 9.16 4.01
CA GLY A 101 -9.74 10.43 3.76
C GLY A 101 -10.72 10.40 2.59
N GLY A 102 -10.89 9.26 1.89
CA GLY A 102 -11.79 9.12 0.75
C GLY A 102 -11.39 9.91 -0.50
N LYS A 103 -10.10 10.30 -0.61
CA LYS A 103 -9.56 10.98 -1.79
C LYS A 103 -9.29 10.03 -2.95
N ILE A 104 -9.13 8.75 -2.66
CA ILE A 104 -8.94 7.62 -3.56
C ILE A 104 -9.81 6.46 -3.09
N ASP A 105 -10.18 5.56 -3.98
CA ASP A 105 -11.03 4.39 -3.70
C ASP A 105 -10.21 3.17 -3.30
N MET A 106 -9.03 3.03 -3.91
CA MET A 106 -8.09 1.95 -3.63
C MET A 106 -6.64 2.39 -3.88
N ILE A 107 -5.70 1.61 -3.33
CA ILE A 107 -4.27 1.72 -3.60
C ILE A 107 -3.83 0.47 -4.35
N ILE A 108 -3.18 0.66 -5.50
CA ILE A 108 -2.37 -0.35 -6.20
C ILE A 108 -1.03 0.33 -6.47
N SER A 109 0.01 0.00 -5.67
CA SER A 109 1.31 0.70 -5.72
C SER A 109 2.40 -0.11 -5.01
N GLY A 110 2.59 -1.38 -5.43
CA GLY A 110 3.56 -2.27 -4.80
C GLY A 110 3.41 -2.34 -3.27
N MET A 111 2.19 -2.14 -2.75
CA MET A 111 2.00 -2.00 -1.31
C MET A 111 1.96 -3.35 -0.60
N THR A 112 2.98 -3.62 0.20
CA THR A 112 3.05 -4.83 1.03
C THR A 112 1.90 -4.88 2.03
N ARG A 113 1.16 -5.98 2.04
CA ARG A 113 0.17 -6.32 3.05
C ARG A 113 0.87 -6.70 4.36
N THR A 114 0.73 -5.87 5.39
CA THR A 114 1.31 -6.12 6.70
C THR A 114 0.26 -6.07 7.81
N PRO A 115 0.45 -6.80 8.93
CA PRO A 115 -0.46 -6.68 10.09
C PRO A 115 -0.55 -5.24 10.64
N ALA A 116 0.52 -4.46 10.55
CA ALA A 116 0.53 -3.06 10.99
C ALA A 116 -0.41 -2.20 10.13
N ARG A 117 -0.30 -2.28 8.80
CA ARG A 117 -1.17 -1.56 7.86
C ARG A 117 -2.61 -2.06 7.91
N ALA A 118 -2.82 -3.38 8.12
CA ALA A 118 -4.14 -3.99 8.21
C ALA A 118 -4.97 -3.55 9.44
N LYS A 119 -4.39 -2.82 10.39
CA LYS A 119 -5.14 -2.15 11.46
C LYS A 119 -5.92 -0.92 10.97
N THR A 120 -5.56 -0.39 9.81
CA THR A 120 -6.08 0.89 9.32
C THR A 120 -6.72 0.82 7.93
N VAL A 121 -6.40 -0.20 7.15
CA VAL A 121 -6.95 -0.47 5.81
C VAL A 121 -7.20 -1.96 5.64
N SER A 122 -8.10 -2.33 4.72
CA SER A 122 -8.31 -3.73 4.32
C SER A 122 -7.47 -4.06 3.08
N PHE A 123 -7.01 -5.31 2.99
CA PHE A 123 -6.20 -5.79 1.87
C PHE A 123 -6.84 -6.98 1.18
N THR A 124 -6.73 -7.05 -0.13
CA THR A 124 -7.06 -8.25 -0.92
C THR A 124 -6.08 -9.39 -0.62
N GLN A 125 -6.35 -10.54 -1.23
CA GLN A 125 -5.30 -11.55 -1.43
C GLN A 125 -4.15 -10.94 -2.25
N PRO A 126 -2.91 -11.41 -2.05
CA PRO A 126 -1.77 -10.87 -2.79
C PRO A 126 -1.89 -11.09 -4.29
N TYR A 127 -1.49 -10.05 -5.04
CA TYR A 127 -1.35 -10.17 -6.49
C TYR A 127 0.10 -10.40 -6.91
N PHE A 128 1.09 -10.05 -6.07
CA PHE A 128 2.52 -10.25 -6.36
C PHE A 128 3.28 -10.61 -5.09
N GLU A 129 4.38 -11.36 -5.22
CA GLU A 129 5.27 -11.69 -4.11
C GLU A 129 6.64 -11.08 -4.35
N ALA A 130 7.07 -10.23 -3.44
CA ALA A 130 8.36 -9.58 -3.43
C ALA A 130 9.16 -9.94 -2.17
N GLY A 131 10.32 -9.31 -2.02
CA GLY A 131 11.13 -9.42 -0.82
C GLY A 131 12.18 -8.33 -0.78
N LEU A 132 12.58 -7.92 0.43
CA LEU A 132 13.59 -6.90 0.63
C LEU A 132 14.99 -7.47 0.41
N CYS A 133 15.82 -6.65 -0.23
CA CYS A 133 17.22 -6.85 -0.54
C CYS A 133 18.02 -5.62 -0.14
N ALA A 134 19.34 -5.62 -0.35
CA ALA A 134 20.19 -4.50 -0.03
C ALA A 134 21.12 -4.13 -1.19
N LEU A 135 21.18 -2.83 -1.51
CA LEU A 135 22.22 -2.23 -2.32
C LEU A 135 23.31 -1.73 -1.38
N ILE A 136 24.54 -2.16 -1.56
CA ILE A 136 25.67 -1.91 -0.63
C ILE A 136 26.68 -0.98 -1.31
N SER A 137 27.22 -0.03 -0.55
CA SER A 137 28.27 0.88 -1.01
C SER A 137 29.65 0.20 -1.01
N ASN A 138 30.29 0.08 -2.17
CA ASN A 138 31.67 -0.43 -2.27
C ASN A 138 32.68 0.47 -1.56
N LYS A 139 32.38 1.76 -1.41
CA LYS A 139 33.26 2.73 -0.75
C LYS A 139 33.16 2.64 0.76
N ARG A 140 31.96 2.39 1.32
CA ARG A 140 31.70 2.51 2.75
C ARG A 140 31.59 1.16 3.46
N ALA A 141 31.14 0.15 2.76
CA ALA A 141 30.85 -1.17 3.31
C ALA A 141 31.30 -2.31 2.36
N PRO A 142 32.53 -2.29 1.80
CA PRO A 142 32.98 -3.27 0.81
C PRO A 142 33.02 -4.70 1.34
N GLU A 143 33.14 -4.87 2.66
CA GLU A 143 33.21 -6.17 3.34
C GLU A 143 31.84 -6.79 3.63
N VAL A 144 30.75 -6.06 3.45
CA VAL A 144 29.39 -6.53 3.75
C VAL A 144 28.93 -7.49 2.66
N SER A 145 28.83 -8.76 2.99
CA SER A 145 28.35 -9.83 2.09
C SER A 145 27.06 -10.51 2.58
N GLU A 146 26.70 -10.26 3.85
CA GLU A 146 25.54 -10.84 4.51
C GLU A 146 24.70 -9.74 5.17
N ILE A 147 23.38 -9.89 5.09
CA ILE A 147 22.42 -8.88 5.58
C ILE A 147 22.59 -8.56 7.07
N GLY A 148 22.95 -9.57 7.89
CA GLY A 148 23.16 -9.41 9.33
C GLY A 148 24.30 -8.48 9.71
N GLN A 149 25.30 -8.30 8.84
CA GLN A 149 26.45 -7.41 9.06
C GLN A 149 26.07 -5.91 9.02
N LEU A 150 24.88 -5.60 8.50
CA LEU A 150 24.33 -4.25 8.52
C LEU A 150 23.85 -3.82 9.92
N ASN A 151 23.69 -4.75 10.87
CA ASN A 151 23.29 -4.44 12.24
C ASN A 151 24.51 -4.16 13.13
N ALA A 152 25.24 -3.10 12.84
CA ALA A 152 26.42 -2.70 13.61
C ALA A 152 26.39 -1.18 13.87
N GLU A 153 27.05 -0.76 14.97
CA GLU A 153 27.24 0.65 15.30
C GLU A 153 28.03 1.37 14.20
N GLY A 154 27.63 2.61 13.89
CA GLY A 154 28.25 3.43 12.84
C GLY A 154 27.78 3.10 11.43
N ARG A 155 26.96 2.07 11.22
CA ARG A 155 26.31 1.81 9.94
C ARG A 155 25.18 2.81 9.69
N ILE A 156 25.07 3.27 8.44
CA ILE A 156 24.03 4.18 7.97
C ILE A 156 23.25 3.48 6.88
N LEU A 157 21.96 3.26 7.10
CA LEU A 157 21.06 2.60 6.17
C LEU A 157 20.07 3.63 5.59
N ALA A 158 20.15 3.84 4.29
CA ALA A 158 19.15 4.64 3.57
C ALA A 158 17.86 3.82 3.44
N VAL A 159 16.72 4.45 3.68
CA VAL A 159 15.39 3.83 3.54
C VAL A 159 14.39 4.83 2.97
N LYS A 160 13.45 4.34 2.18
CA LYS A 160 12.35 5.16 1.67
C LYS A 160 11.24 5.23 2.72
N LEU A 161 10.85 6.46 3.06
CA LEU A 161 9.89 6.76 4.12
C LEU A 161 8.54 6.02 3.93
N GLY A 162 8.11 5.33 5.00
CA GLY A 162 6.82 4.66 5.05
C GLY A 162 6.75 3.30 4.35
N THR A 163 7.84 2.84 3.72
CA THR A 163 7.94 1.50 3.13
C THR A 163 8.20 0.43 4.18
N THR A 164 8.08 -0.85 3.81
CA THR A 164 8.49 -1.95 4.68
C THR A 164 10.00 -1.95 4.92
N GLY A 165 10.80 -1.46 3.98
CA GLY A 165 12.23 -1.24 4.16
C GLY A 165 12.54 -0.32 5.35
N ASP A 166 11.80 0.78 5.52
CA ASP A 166 11.92 1.66 6.69
C ASP A 166 11.51 0.96 7.99
N LEU A 167 10.35 0.28 7.98
CA LEU A 167 9.83 -0.40 9.17
C LEU A 167 10.72 -1.57 9.62
N VAL A 168 11.21 -2.36 8.66
CA VAL A 168 12.06 -3.53 8.92
C VAL A 168 13.44 -3.10 9.39
N THR A 169 14.00 -2.04 8.83
CA THR A 169 15.31 -1.50 9.25
C THR A 169 15.31 -1.15 10.72
N ALA A 170 14.32 -0.45 11.22
CA ALA A 170 14.21 -0.12 12.64
C ALA A 170 14.14 -1.36 13.55
N ARG A 171 13.56 -2.46 13.07
CA ARG A 171 13.39 -3.70 13.83
C ARG A 171 14.59 -4.63 13.77
N LEU A 172 15.14 -4.86 12.56
CA LEU A 172 16.20 -5.85 12.34
C LEU A 172 17.60 -5.29 12.49
N PHE A 173 17.77 -3.98 12.32
CA PHE A 173 19.06 -3.31 12.41
C PHE A 173 19.08 -2.20 13.46
N PRO A 174 18.70 -2.50 14.73
CA PRO A 174 18.55 -1.48 15.78
C PRO A 174 19.87 -0.79 16.17
N LYS A 175 21.04 -1.34 15.78
CA LYS A 175 22.35 -0.72 16.02
C LYS A 175 22.76 0.26 14.92
N ALA A 176 22.12 0.17 13.74
CA ALA A 176 22.41 1.05 12.62
C ALA A 176 21.54 2.31 12.65
N GLU A 177 22.05 3.39 12.08
CA GLU A 177 21.30 4.62 11.87
C GLU A 177 20.44 4.51 10.60
N ALA A 178 19.13 4.70 10.69
CA ALA A 178 18.23 4.75 9.54
C ALA A 178 18.06 6.20 9.04
N LYS A 179 18.55 6.50 7.84
CA LYS A 179 18.30 7.77 7.14
C LYS A 179 17.12 7.64 6.18
N ARG A 180 16.07 8.43 6.42
CA ARG A 180 14.81 8.37 5.69
C ARG A 180 14.75 9.39 4.59
N PHE A 181 14.38 8.96 3.37
CA PHE A 181 14.20 9.81 2.20
C PHE A 181 12.81 9.59 1.62
N LYS A 182 12.28 10.59 0.95
CA LYS A 182 11.00 10.46 0.23
C LYS A 182 11.16 9.67 -1.06
N GLU A 183 12.27 9.94 -1.78
CA GLU A 183 12.54 9.40 -3.10
C GLU A 183 13.49 8.20 -3.04
N GLU A 184 13.20 7.16 -3.83
CA GLU A 184 14.07 6.00 -4.03
C GLU A 184 15.45 6.40 -4.56
N THR A 185 15.48 7.30 -5.56
CA THR A 185 16.71 7.80 -6.17
C THR A 185 17.61 8.53 -5.19
N ALA A 186 17.06 9.20 -4.17
CA ALA A 186 17.84 9.82 -3.10
C ALA A 186 18.53 8.76 -2.23
N CYS A 187 17.85 7.65 -1.91
CA CYS A 187 18.44 6.53 -1.19
C CYS A 187 19.63 5.92 -1.97
N VAL A 188 19.44 5.70 -3.27
CA VAL A 188 20.49 5.19 -4.16
C VAL A 188 21.69 6.13 -4.20
N LEU A 189 21.45 7.44 -4.33
CA LEU A 189 22.52 8.45 -4.35
C LEU A 189 23.35 8.46 -3.07
N GLU A 190 22.74 8.25 -1.90
CA GLU A 190 23.47 8.13 -0.63
C GLU A 190 24.43 6.95 -0.63
N VAL A 191 24.01 5.80 -1.16
CA VAL A 191 24.86 4.59 -1.26
C VAL A 191 25.97 4.79 -2.28
N VAL A 192 25.67 5.21 -3.49
CA VAL A 192 26.62 5.40 -4.61
C VAL A 192 27.70 6.44 -4.22
N SER A 193 27.31 7.51 -3.54
CA SER A 193 28.27 8.55 -3.08
C SER A 193 29.06 8.16 -1.83
N GLY A 194 28.73 7.02 -1.18
CA GLY A 194 29.36 6.57 0.05
C GLY A 194 28.96 7.38 1.28
N ARG A 195 27.75 7.95 1.31
CA ARG A 195 27.17 8.61 2.50
C ARG A 195 26.29 7.67 3.32
N ALA A 196 25.81 6.56 2.71
CA ALA A 196 25.17 5.45 3.41
C ALA A 196 25.90 4.12 3.10
N ASP A 197 25.84 3.18 4.03
CA ASP A 197 26.41 1.84 3.86
C ASP A 197 25.53 0.99 2.95
N ALA A 198 24.21 1.09 3.09
CA ALA A 198 23.25 0.34 2.28
C ALA A 198 21.93 1.09 2.06
N PHE A 199 21.21 0.67 1.01
CA PHE A 199 19.79 0.97 0.79
C PHE A 199 18.99 -0.32 0.89
N ILE A 200 17.97 -0.36 1.73
CA ILE A 200 17.09 -1.50 1.95
C ILE A 200 15.79 -1.28 1.17
N TYR A 201 15.58 -2.12 0.14
CA TYR A 201 14.41 -1.99 -0.72
C TYR A 201 14.09 -3.30 -1.46
N ASP A 202 13.09 -3.25 -2.34
CA ASP A 202 12.61 -4.40 -3.08
C ASP A 202 13.63 -4.94 -4.08
N LYS A 203 13.67 -6.28 -4.23
CA LYS A 203 14.67 -7.01 -5.03
C LYS A 203 14.83 -6.46 -6.46
N LEU A 204 13.71 -6.20 -7.16
CA LEU A 204 13.77 -5.74 -8.56
C LEU A 204 14.41 -4.35 -8.66
N SER A 205 14.04 -3.43 -7.77
CA SER A 205 14.66 -2.11 -7.68
C SER A 205 16.15 -2.20 -7.34
N ILE A 206 16.52 -2.98 -6.31
CA ILE A 206 17.92 -3.15 -5.92
C ILE A 206 18.74 -3.73 -7.07
N GLY A 207 18.25 -4.76 -7.76
CA GLY A 207 18.92 -5.35 -8.92
C GLY A 207 19.15 -4.35 -10.04
N ARG A 208 18.12 -3.56 -10.37
CA ARG A 208 18.20 -2.50 -11.39
C ARG A 208 19.21 -1.41 -11.01
N HIS A 209 19.17 -0.91 -9.79
CA HIS A 209 20.09 0.13 -9.33
C HIS A 209 21.54 -0.36 -9.24
N HIS A 210 21.74 -1.61 -8.85
CA HIS A 210 23.06 -2.23 -8.88
C HIS A 210 23.58 -2.32 -10.33
N ALA A 211 22.78 -2.81 -11.28
CA ALA A 211 23.15 -2.89 -12.68
C ALA A 211 23.55 -1.53 -13.30
N GLN A 212 22.96 -0.44 -12.83
CA GLN A 212 23.28 0.93 -13.24
C GLN A 212 24.51 1.53 -12.52
N ASN A 213 25.03 0.89 -11.45
CA ASN A 213 26.07 1.43 -10.59
C ASN A 213 27.10 0.35 -10.16
N LEU A 214 27.50 -0.52 -11.09
CA LEU A 214 28.37 -1.68 -10.85
C LEU A 214 29.70 -1.34 -10.19
N GLU A 215 30.31 -0.19 -10.53
CA GLU A 215 31.61 0.21 -9.99
C GLU A 215 31.53 0.66 -8.52
N THR A 216 30.41 1.23 -8.11
CA THR A 216 30.25 1.88 -6.81
C THR A 216 29.43 1.07 -5.81
N THR A 217 28.77 0.02 -6.26
CA THR A 217 27.88 -0.79 -5.44
C THR A 217 28.08 -2.30 -5.67
N HIS A 218 27.70 -3.08 -4.69
CA HIS A 218 27.31 -4.49 -4.86
C HIS A 218 25.94 -4.72 -4.23
N ALA A 219 25.31 -5.86 -4.50
CA ALA A 219 23.96 -6.12 -4.06
C ALA A 219 23.82 -7.48 -3.38
N ILE A 220 23.10 -7.51 -2.27
CA ILE A 220 22.63 -8.75 -1.65
C ILE A 220 21.21 -8.99 -2.16
N LEU A 221 21.09 -9.82 -3.23
CA LEU A 221 19.83 -10.07 -3.95
C LEU A 221 19.05 -11.27 -3.42
N ARG A 222 19.54 -11.96 -2.38
CA ARG A 222 18.76 -12.96 -1.67
C ARG A 222 17.77 -12.23 -0.75
N PRO A 223 16.46 -12.33 -1.00
CA PRO A 223 15.47 -11.67 -0.15
C PRO A 223 15.55 -12.18 1.28
N PHE A 224 15.46 -11.26 2.24
CA PHE A 224 15.48 -11.59 3.67
C PHE A 224 14.13 -11.33 4.37
N THR A 225 13.12 -10.88 3.61
CA THR A 225 11.74 -10.74 4.04
C THR A 225 10.78 -11.32 2.99
N TYR A 226 9.52 -11.53 3.39
CA TYR A 226 8.40 -11.85 2.52
C TYR A 226 7.49 -10.63 2.41
N GLU A 227 7.35 -10.09 1.19
CA GLU A 227 6.65 -8.85 0.91
C GLU A 227 5.48 -9.11 -0.08
N PRO A 228 4.31 -9.59 0.40
CA PRO A 228 3.15 -9.81 -0.46
C PRO A 228 2.48 -8.48 -0.81
N TYR A 229 2.50 -8.09 -2.09
CA TYR A 229 1.80 -6.91 -2.58
C TYR A 229 0.32 -7.20 -2.74
N ALA A 230 -0.52 -6.31 -2.24
CA ALA A 230 -1.98 -6.45 -2.31
C ALA A 230 -2.65 -5.08 -2.54
N ILE A 231 -3.85 -5.12 -3.08
CA ILE A 231 -4.69 -3.93 -3.24
C ILE A 231 -5.20 -3.54 -1.85
N ALA A 232 -5.02 -2.26 -1.49
CA ALA A 232 -5.56 -1.74 -0.25
C ALA A 232 -6.82 -0.92 -0.52
N ILE A 233 -7.83 -1.10 0.33
CA ILE A 233 -9.09 -0.36 0.33
C ILE A 233 -9.43 0.16 1.73
N LYS A 234 -10.40 1.04 1.83
CA LYS A 234 -10.90 1.54 3.11
C LYS A 234 -11.35 0.38 4.00
N SER A 235 -10.98 0.44 5.27
CA SER A 235 -11.35 -0.58 6.25
C SER A 235 -12.86 -0.68 6.40
N GLY A 236 -13.38 -1.93 6.47
CA GLY A 236 -14.80 -2.21 6.68
C GLY A 236 -15.64 -2.31 5.39
N ASP A 237 -15.07 -2.07 4.22
CA ASP A 237 -15.76 -2.23 2.93
C ASP A 237 -15.63 -3.68 2.42
N PHE A 238 -16.46 -4.57 2.96
CA PHE A 238 -16.42 -5.99 2.63
C PHE A 238 -16.91 -6.28 1.21
N ASP A 239 -17.85 -5.51 0.67
CA ASP A 239 -18.39 -5.70 -0.67
C ASP A 239 -17.31 -5.42 -1.73
N PHE A 240 -16.60 -4.30 -1.58
CA PHE A 240 -15.52 -3.96 -2.50
C PHE A 240 -14.33 -4.93 -2.35
N LEU A 241 -14.00 -5.33 -1.12
CA LEU A 241 -12.96 -6.33 -0.86
C LEU A 241 -13.27 -7.67 -1.55
N ASN A 242 -14.50 -8.16 -1.40
CA ASN A 242 -14.95 -9.40 -2.02
C ASN A 242 -14.91 -9.31 -3.55
N TRP A 243 -15.42 -8.21 -4.11
CA TRP A 243 -15.38 -7.97 -5.54
C TRP A 243 -13.94 -7.98 -6.09
N LEU A 244 -13.01 -7.28 -5.43
CA LEU A 244 -11.60 -7.24 -5.84
C LEU A 244 -10.92 -8.62 -5.74
N ASN A 245 -11.24 -9.43 -4.74
CA ASN A 245 -10.71 -10.80 -4.65
C ASN A 245 -11.24 -11.69 -5.78
N ILE A 246 -12.54 -11.63 -6.10
CA ILE A 246 -13.13 -12.33 -7.24
C ILE A 246 -12.50 -11.85 -8.56
N PHE A 247 -12.31 -10.55 -8.71
CA PHE A 247 -11.60 -9.96 -9.85
C PHE A 247 -10.19 -10.56 -10.02
N LEU A 248 -9.38 -10.58 -8.95
CA LEU A 248 -8.02 -11.15 -8.99
C LEU A 248 -8.02 -12.64 -9.33
N GLU A 249 -8.97 -13.42 -8.79
CA GLU A 249 -9.14 -14.83 -9.12
C GLU A 249 -9.50 -15.01 -10.59
N THR A 250 -10.44 -14.21 -11.11
CA THR A 250 -10.90 -14.26 -12.49
C THR A 250 -9.78 -14.00 -13.47
N ILE A 251 -9.02 -12.91 -13.31
CA ILE A 251 -7.93 -12.57 -14.24
C ILE A 251 -6.75 -13.55 -14.17
N LYS A 252 -6.56 -14.23 -13.03
CA LYS A 252 -5.59 -15.32 -12.91
C LYS A 252 -6.05 -16.58 -13.64
N ALA A 253 -7.35 -16.88 -13.60
CA ALA A 253 -7.93 -18.05 -14.22
C ALA A 253 -8.04 -17.95 -15.74
N ASP A 254 -8.32 -16.75 -16.28
CA ASP A 254 -8.53 -16.52 -17.72
C ASP A 254 -7.27 -16.13 -18.50
N GLY A 255 -6.11 -16.00 -17.83
CA GLY A 255 -4.81 -15.77 -18.45
C GLY A 255 -4.37 -14.30 -18.53
N ARG A 256 -5.25 -13.33 -18.28
CA ARG A 256 -4.90 -11.89 -18.32
C ARG A 256 -3.80 -11.50 -17.34
N TYR A 257 -3.78 -12.15 -16.18
CA TYR A 257 -2.72 -11.91 -15.20
C TYR A 257 -1.34 -12.42 -15.72
N GLN A 258 -1.30 -13.58 -16.37
CA GLN A 258 -0.08 -14.13 -16.96
C GLN A 258 0.44 -13.26 -18.12
N GLU A 259 -0.47 -12.68 -18.91
CA GLU A 259 -0.10 -11.71 -19.95
C GLU A 259 0.55 -10.45 -19.34
N LEU A 260 0.01 -9.93 -18.22
CA LEU A 260 0.62 -8.82 -17.49
C LEU A 260 2.01 -9.21 -16.95
N GLN A 261 2.16 -10.40 -16.36
CA GLN A 261 3.44 -10.86 -15.86
C GLN A 261 4.47 -10.95 -16.98
N LYS A 262 4.10 -11.56 -18.11
CA LYS A 262 4.96 -11.65 -19.28
C LYS A 262 5.37 -10.27 -19.79
N LYS A 263 4.43 -9.35 -19.91
CA LYS A 263 4.69 -8.00 -20.44
C LYS A 263 5.72 -7.22 -19.63
N TYR A 264 5.75 -7.39 -18.30
CA TYR A 264 6.53 -6.52 -17.41
C TYR A 264 7.73 -7.19 -16.75
N PHE A 265 7.81 -8.54 -16.75
CA PHE A 265 8.85 -9.24 -15.98
C PHE A 265 9.67 -10.26 -16.76
N ASP A 266 9.27 -10.68 -17.98
CA ASP A 266 10.03 -11.68 -18.76
C ASP A 266 11.47 -11.22 -19.05
N ASP A 267 11.66 -9.95 -19.38
CA ASP A 267 12.98 -9.36 -19.66
C ASP A 267 13.79 -9.03 -18.40
N LEU A 268 13.25 -9.27 -17.20
CA LEU A 268 13.87 -8.94 -15.91
C LEU A 268 14.34 -10.18 -15.14
N GLN A 269 14.18 -11.40 -15.72
CA GLN A 269 14.57 -12.68 -15.11
C GLN A 269 16.02 -13.06 -15.39
#